data_464b7ab500db6d24757030870d111d8d
#
_entry.id   464b7ab500db6d24757030870d111d8d
#
_cell.length_a   1.000
_cell.length_b   1.000
_cell.length_c   1.000
_cell.angle_alpha   90.00
_cell.angle_beta   90.00
_cell.angle_gamma   90.00
#
_symmetry.space_group_name_H-M   'P 1'
#
loop_
_entity.id
_entity.type
_entity.pdbx_description
1 polymer ?
#
loop_
_entity_poly.entity_id
_entity_poly.type
_entity_poly.pdbx_seq_one_letter_code
_entity_poly.pdbx_strand_id
1 'polypeptide(L)'
;MVKRVIHTTADFDYAKNLRFTPGAVEAAVKALHAGAFIVTDTNMALAGITKPGLKKLNGEAICYMADPAVAEAAKQAGTTRAVAAMHRAAREHPGAILAIGNAPTALLTIAEEMEAGLRPALVIGVPVGFVNVVESKEVLFAACAVSYTHLRAHE
;
A
#
# COMPACT_ATOMS: atom_id res chain seq x y z
N MET A 1 -6.63 14.19 7.65
CA MET A 1 -5.44 13.48 7.14
C MET A 1 -4.46 14.42 6.41
N VAL A 2 -4.85 15.19 5.38
CA VAL A 2 -3.97 16.10 4.60
C VAL A 2 -3.08 16.99 5.48
N LYS A 3 -3.66 17.71 6.45
CA LYS A 3 -2.90 18.55 7.41
C LYS A 3 -1.78 17.78 8.13
N ARG A 4 -2.01 16.50 8.46
CA ARG A 4 -1.02 15.68 9.14
C ARG A 4 0.15 15.33 8.22
N VAL A 5 -0.13 15.03 6.95
CA VAL A 5 0.91 14.76 5.95
C VAL A 5 1.75 16.01 5.73
N ILE A 6 1.12 17.17 5.50
CA ILE A 6 1.83 18.46 5.34
C ILE A 6 2.70 18.78 6.56
N HIS A 7 2.17 18.59 7.77
CA HIS A 7 2.93 18.85 9.00
C HIS A 7 4.16 17.95 9.12
N THR A 8 4.07 16.69 8.67
CA THR A 8 5.18 15.73 8.75
C THR A 8 6.24 15.96 7.68
N THR A 9 5.82 16.37 6.48
CA THR A 9 6.70 16.52 5.30
C THR A 9 7.19 17.95 5.10
N ALA A 10 6.54 18.94 5.74
CA ALA A 10 6.72 20.37 5.48
C ALA A 10 6.45 20.79 4.02
N ASP A 11 5.73 19.95 3.25
CA ASP A 11 5.42 20.16 1.85
C ASP A 11 3.94 20.47 1.65
N PHE A 12 3.64 21.71 1.22
CA PHE A 12 2.29 22.18 0.96
C PHE A 12 1.67 21.64 -0.34
N ASP A 13 2.47 21.11 -1.25
CA ASP A 13 1.97 20.53 -2.51
C ASP A 13 1.07 19.32 -2.26
N TYR A 14 1.20 18.66 -1.12
CA TYR A 14 0.28 17.60 -0.70
C TYR A 14 -1.17 18.07 -0.60
N ALA A 15 -1.43 19.35 -0.34
CA ALA A 15 -2.80 19.89 -0.32
C ALA A 15 -3.51 19.75 -1.68
N LYS A 16 -2.74 19.79 -2.77
CA LYS A 16 -3.25 19.73 -4.15
C LYS A 16 -3.17 18.33 -4.77
N ASN A 17 -2.13 17.57 -4.38
CA ASN A 17 -1.76 16.34 -5.07
C ASN A 17 -2.22 15.05 -4.35
N LEU A 18 -2.62 15.14 -3.08
CA LEU A 18 -3.22 13.99 -2.40
C LEU A 18 -4.61 13.69 -2.96
N ARG A 19 -4.82 12.45 -3.35
CA ARG A 19 -6.11 11.95 -3.82
C ARG A 19 -6.63 10.86 -2.90
N PHE A 20 -7.92 10.96 -2.59
CA PHE A 20 -8.66 9.97 -1.83
C PHE A 20 -9.90 9.58 -2.64
N THR A 21 -10.18 8.30 -2.72
CA THR A 21 -11.52 7.87 -3.17
C THR A 21 -12.56 8.22 -2.10
N PRO A 22 -13.82 8.44 -2.48
CA PRO A 22 -14.87 8.73 -1.50
C PRO A 22 -14.94 7.67 -0.41
N GLY A 23 -14.97 8.08 0.86
CA GLY A 23 -15.06 7.17 2.00
C GLY A 23 -13.77 6.45 2.39
N ALA A 24 -12.61 6.74 1.74
CA ALA A 24 -11.36 6.02 2.01
C ALA A 24 -10.88 6.15 3.47
N VAL A 25 -11.03 7.32 4.07
CA VAL A 25 -10.61 7.55 5.47
C VAL A 25 -11.49 6.78 6.44
N GLU A 26 -12.80 6.81 6.22
CA GLU A 26 -13.79 6.09 7.03
C GLU A 26 -13.59 4.58 6.92
N ALA A 27 -13.35 4.08 5.71
CA ALA A 27 -13.04 2.67 5.46
C ALA A 27 -11.74 2.25 6.15
N ALA A 28 -10.69 3.09 6.10
CA ALA A 28 -9.43 2.85 6.82
C ALA A 28 -9.64 2.73 8.33
N VAL A 29 -10.38 3.67 8.92
CA VAL A 29 -10.69 3.67 10.35
C VAL A 29 -11.49 2.43 10.73
N LYS A 30 -12.52 2.09 9.96
CA LYS A 30 -13.34 0.88 10.17
C LYS A 30 -12.50 -0.39 10.09
N ALA A 31 -11.63 -0.51 9.09
CA ALA A 31 -10.76 -1.66 8.92
C ALA A 31 -9.78 -1.81 10.10
N LEU A 32 -9.16 -0.71 10.55
CA LEU A 32 -8.27 -0.72 11.71
C LEU A 32 -9.00 -1.15 13.00
N HIS A 33 -10.21 -0.66 13.23
CA HIS A 33 -11.03 -1.08 14.38
C HIS A 33 -11.48 -2.54 14.30
N ALA A 34 -11.57 -3.10 13.10
CA ALA A 34 -11.86 -4.51 12.88
C ALA A 34 -10.61 -5.41 12.99
N GLY A 35 -9.45 -4.85 13.34
CA GLY A 35 -8.20 -5.62 13.47
C GLY A 35 -7.56 -6.00 12.14
N ALA A 36 -7.73 -5.17 11.10
CA ALA A 36 -7.18 -5.45 9.78
C ALA A 36 -5.66 -5.59 9.80
N PHE A 37 -5.15 -6.54 9.01
CA PHE A 37 -3.73 -6.65 8.70
C PHE A 37 -3.26 -5.46 7.88
N ILE A 38 -2.02 -5.02 8.12
CA ILE A 38 -1.34 -4.05 7.27
C ILE A 38 -0.16 -4.75 6.59
N VAL A 39 -0.14 -4.76 5.27
CA VAL A 39 1.00 -5.28 4.51
C VAL A 39 1.75 -4.10 3.88
N THR A 40 3.06 -4.03 4.10
CA THR A 40 3.92 -2.99 3.56
C THR A 40 4.87 -3.56 2.50
N ASP A 41 5.29 -2.73 1.56
CA ASP A 41 6.28 -3.09 0.54
C ASP A 41 7.72 -2.85 1.00
N THR A 42 7.93 -2.25 2.17
CA THR A 42 9.28 -2.05 2.74
C THR A 42 9.32 -2.29 4.25
N ASN A 43 10.45 -2.76 4.74
CA ASN A 43 10.69 -2.89 6.18
C ASN A 43 10.74 -1.53 6.88
N MET A 44 11.14 -0.47 6.16
CA MET A 44 11.14 0.89 6.69
C MET A 44 9.72 1.37 6.98
N ALA A 45 8.77 1.15 6.06
CA ALA A 45 7.36 1.45 6.28
C ALA A 45 6.79 0.64 7.46
N LEU A 46 7.11 -0.66 7.53
CA LEU A 46 6.73 -1.53 8.64
C LEU A 46 7.27 -1.02 9.99
N ALA A 47 8.52 -0.54 10.02
CA ALA A 47 9.13 0.01 11.24
C ALA A 47 8.46 1.32 11.68
N GLY A 48 7.93 2.11 10.74
CA GLY A 48 7.21 3.35 11.00
C GLY A 48 5.81 3.16 11.58
N ILE A 49 5.23 1.97 11.50
CA ILE A 49 3.91 1.69 12.05
C ILE A 49 3.98 1.60 13.57
N THR A 50 3.09 2.32 14.25
CA THR A 50 2.99 2.33 15.72
C THR A 50 2.44 1.00 16.24
N LYS A 51 3.33 0.05 16.54
CA LYS A 51 2.97 -1.30 17.03
C LYS A 51 2.06 -1.30 18.26
N PRO A 52 2.32 -0.49 19.33
CA PRO A 52 1.43 -0.44 20.48
C PRO A 52 0.01 0.05 20.13
N GLY A 53 -0.11 0.99 19.18
CA GLY A 53 -1.40 1.47 18.68
C GLY A 53 -2.15 0.38 17.92
N LEU A 54 -1.46 -0.32 17.03
CA LEU A 54 -2.03 -1.40 16.24
C LEU A 54 -2.49 -2.57 17.10
N LYS A 55 -1.68 -2.95 18.12
CA LYS A 55 -2.02 -4.03 19.07
C LYS A 55 -3.29 -3.73 19.86
N LYS A 56 -3.55 -2.46 20.22
CA LYS A 56 -4.80 -2.07 20.90
C LYS A 56 -6.05 -2.31 20.05
N LEU A 57 -5.88 -2.37 18.74
CA LEU A 57 -6.94 -2.62 17.76
C LEU A 57 -6.96 -4.08 17.28
N ASN A 58 -6.20 -4.97 17.92
CA ASN A 58 -6.00 -6.36 17.52
C ASN A 58 -5.52 -6.52 16.06
N GLY A 59 -4.86 -5.50 15.52
CA GLY A 59 -4.29 -5.51 14.19
C GLY A 59 -2.83 -5.94 14.21
N GLU A 60 -2.34 -6.40 13.07
CA GLU A 60 -0.95 -6.78 12.83
C GLU A 60 -0.40 -6.11 11.59
N ALA A 61 0.92 -6.01 11.48
CA ALA A 61 1.58 -5.50 10.30
C ALA A 61 2.75 -6.39 9.90
N ILE A 62 2.91 -6.61 8.60
CA ILE A 62 3.94 -7.48 8.03
C ILE A 62 4.55 -6.88 6.76
N CYS A 63 5.80 -7.27 6.48
CA CYS A 63 6.48 -7.01 5.21
C CYS A 63 7.13 -8.31 4.72
N TYR A 64 6.78 -8.73 3.52
CA TYR A 64 7.28 -9.98 2.94
C TYR A 64 8.61 -9.83 2.20
N MET A 65 9.16 -8.63 2.08
CA MET A 65 10.35 -8.35 1.26
C MET A 65 11.63 -9.08 1.71
N ALA A 66 11.74 -9.42 2.99
CA ALA A 66 12.87 -10.16 3.55
C ALA A 66 12.63 -11.67 3.62
N ASP A 67 11.44 -12.16 3.26
CA ASP A 67 11.10 -13.58 3.32
C ASP A 67 11.82 -14.36 2.22
N PRO A 68 12.62 -15.40 2.58
CA PRO A 68 13.34 -16.22 1.61
C PRO A 68 12.43 -16.91 0.59
N ALA A 69 11.23 -17.33 1.00
CA ALA A 69 10.27 -17.96 0.11
C ALA A 69 9.76 -16.98 -0.97
N VAL A 70 9.60 -15.70 -0.64
CA VAL A 70 9.24 -14.66 -1.61
C VAL A 70 10.39 -14.39 -2.57
N ALA A 71 11.62 -14.38 -2.07
CA ALA A 71 12.80 -14.21 -2.92
C ALA A 71 12.93 -15.36 -3.93
N GLU A 72 12.70 -16.59 -3.49
CA GLU A 72 12.75 -17.77 -4.37
C GLU A 72 11.58 -17.77 -5.38
N ALA A 73 10.37 -17.46 -4.95
CA ALA A 73 9.21 -17.34 -5.84
C ALA A 73 9.42 -16.28 -6.93
N ALA A 74 9.98 -15.12 -6.55
CA ALA A 74 10.31 -14.06 -7.51
C ALA A 74 11.32 -14.53 -8.56
N LYS A 75 12.36 -15.26 -8.13
CA LYS A 75 13.38 -15.81 -9.02
C LYS A 75 12.80 -16.84 -9.99
N GLN A 76 11.98 -17.76 -9.49
CA GLN A 76 11.33 -18.80 -10.31
C GLN A 76 10.37 -18.20 -11.33
N ALA A 77 9.62 -17.17 -10.95
CA ALA A 77 8.67 -16.46 -11.82
C ALA A 77 9.34 -15.41 -12.75
N GLY A 78 10.65 -15.17 -12.64
CA GLY A 78 11.34 -14.14 -13.42
C GLY A 78 10.84 -12.72 -13.14
N THR A 79 10.37 -12.45 -11.90
CA THR A 79 9.78 -11.18 -11.51
C THR A 79 10.51 -10.54 -10.33
N THR A 80 10.01 -9.38 -9.87
CA THR A 80 10.59 -8.71 -8.70
C THR A 80 10.04 -9.26 -7.38
N ARG A 81 10.82 -9.12 -6.29
CA ARG A 81 10.33 -9.48 -4.96
C ARG A 81 9.09 -8.68 -4.55
N ALA A 82 8.95 -7.44 -5.00
CA ALA A 82 7.77 -6.61 -4.72
C ALA A 82 6.51 -7.23 -5.33
N VAL A 83 6.58 -7.70 -6.58
CA VAL A 83 5.49 -8.41 -7.27
C VAL A 83 5.14 -9.70 -6.52
N ALA A 84 6.12 -10.56 -6.25
CA ALA A 84 5.90 -11.82 -5.54
C ALA A 84 5.33 -11.60 -4.11
N ALA A 85 5.79 -10.55 -3.42
CA ALA A 85 5.27 -10.17 -2.11
C ALA A 85 3.78 -9.76 -2.16
N MET A 86 3.36 -9.01 -3.19
CA MET A 86 1.95 -8.61 -3.34
C MET A 86 1.05 -9.78 -3.74
N HIS A 87 1.49 -10.68 -4.60
CA HIS A 87 0.77 -11.94 -4.86
C HIS A 87 0.57 -12.77 -3.59
N ARG A 88 1.59 -12.84 -2.75
CA ARG A 88 1.47 -13.53 -1.45
C ARG A 88 0.50 -12.80 -0.52
N ALA A 89 0.60 -11.48 -0.42
CA ALA A 89 -0.30 -10.67 0.39
C ALA A 89 -1.77 -10.84 -0.03
N ALA A 90 -2.04 -10.88 -1.33
CA ALA A 90 -3.37 -11.09 -1.88
C ALA A 90 -3.96 -12.45 -1.47
N ARG A 91 -3.13 -13.50 -1.45
CA ARG A 91 -3.57 -14.84 -1.04
C ARG A 91 -3.77 -14.99 0.47
N GLU A 92 -2.82 -14.49 1.27
CA GLU A 92 -2.81 -14.70 2.72
C GLU A 92 -3.68 -13.69 3.48
N HIS A 93 -3.80 -12.46 2.95
CA HIS A 93 -4.50 -11.34 3.61
C HIS A 93 -5.39 -10.57 2.62
N PRO A 94 -6.41 -11.19 2.01
CA PRO A 94 -7.20 -10.55 0.94
C PRO A 94 -7.96 -9.30 1.38
N GLY A 95 -8.24 -9.15 2.68
CA GLY A 95 -8.89 -7.96 3.28
C GLY A 95 -7.93 -6.99 3.95
N ALA A 96 -6.63 -7.07 3.68
CA ALA A 96 -5.63 -6.22 4.33
C ALA A 96 -5.70 -4.76 3.87
N ILE A 97 -5.06 -3.90 4.65
CA ILE A 97 -4.62 -2.58 4.21
C ILE A 97 -3.25 -2.75 3.56
N LEU A 98 -3.14 -2.41 2.28
CA LEU A 98 -1.90 -2.51 1.51
C LEU A 98 -1.23 -1.14 1.47
N ALA A 99 -0.04 -1.00 2.06
CA ALA A 99 0.69 0.26 2.17
C ALA A 99 1.98 0.20 1.34
N ILE A 100 1.94 0.83 0.16
CA ILE A 100 3.00 0.80 -0.85
C ILE A 100 3.68 2.16 -0.91
N GLY A 101 4.91 2.21 -0.43
CA GLY A 101 5.71 3.43 -0.34
C GLY A 101 6.94 3.47 -1.26
N ASN A 102 7.29 2.35 -1.93
CA ASN A 102 8.50 2.27 -2.72
C ASN A 102 8.30 1.73 -4.13
N ALA A 103 7.63 0.60 -4.31
CA ALA A 103 7.62 -0.13 -5.58
C ALA A 103 6.38 0.18 -6.44
N PRO A 104 6.50 0.92 -7.57
CA PRO A 104 5.40 1.11 -8.51
C PRO A 104 4.84 -0.21 -9.06
N THR A 105 5.70 -1.21 -9.27
CA THR A 105 5.29 -2.54 -9.73
C THR A 105 4.37 -3.25 -8.74
N ALA A 106 4.50 -2.99 -7.45
CA ALA A 106 3.57 -3.51 -6.44
C ALA A 106 2.15 -2.98 -6.63
N LEU A 107 1.99 -1.71 -7.03
CA LEU A 107 0.66 -1.13 -7.32
C LEU A 107 0.01 -1.76 -8.54
N LEU A 108 0.78 -2.02 -9.60
CA LEU A 108 0.29 -2.69 -10.80
C LEU A 108 -0.17 -4.12 -10.45
N THR A 109 0.63 -4.85 -9.69
CA THR A 109 0.25 -6.19 -9.22
C THR A 109 -1.03 -6.17 -8.38
N ILE A 110 -1.18 -5.19 -7.48
CA ILE A 110 -2.41 -5.04 -6.70
C ILE A 110 -3.61 -4.76 -7.60
N ALA A 111 -3.46 -3.92 -8.62
CA ALA A 111 -4.53 -3.64 -9.57
C ALA A 111 -4.94 -4.91 -10.35
N GLU A 112 -3.97 -5.69 -10.84
CA GLU A 112 -4.20 -6.98 -11.50
C GLU A 112 -4.93 -7.98 -10.57
N GLU A 113 -4.49 -8.10 -9.33
CA GLU A 113 -5.15 -8.95 -8.32
C GLU A 113 -6.58 -8.49 -8.03
N MET A 114 -6.83 -7.17 -8.04
CA MET A 114 -8.18 -6.64 -7.85
C MET A 114 -9.10 -6.94 -9.04
N GLU A 115 -8.59 -6.93 -10.26
CA GLU A 115 -9.31 -7.41 -11.45
C GLU A 115 -9.63 -8.90 -11.32
N ALA A 116 -8.73 -9.68 -10.74
CA ALA A 116 -8.92 -11.09 -10.43
C ALA A 116 -9.84 -11.37 -9.22
N GLY A 117 -10.30 -10.33 -8.51
CA GLY A 117 -11.26 -10.45 -7.42
C GLY A 117 -10.76 -10.06 -6.02
N LEU A 118 -9.52 -9.65 -5.86
CA LEU A 118 -9.02 -9.13 -4.58
C LEU A 118 -9.83 -7.91 -4.12
N ARG A 119 -10.16 -7.85 -2.83
CA ARG A 119 -10.90 -6.72 -2.23
C ARG A 119 -10.19 -6.26 -0.96
N PRO A 120 -9.10 -5.49 -1.09
CA PRO A 120 -8.40 -4.94 0.07
C PRO A 120 -9.29 -3.95 0.81
N ALA A 121 -9.10 -3.85 2.12
CA ALA A 121 -9.83 -2.87 2.94
C ALA A 121 -9.42 -1.42 2.59
N LEU A 122 -8.17 -1.22 2.20
CA LEU A 122 -7.62 0.05 1.73
C LEU A 122 -6.33 -0.21 0.96
N VAL A 123 -6.04 0.62 -0.05
CA VAL A 123 -4.71 0.72 -0.64
C VAL A 123 -4.15 2.12 -0.43
N ILE A 124 -2.97 2.20 0.17
CA ILE A 124 -2.16 3.42 0.31
C ILE A 124 -1.06 3.34 -0.75
N GLY A 125 -1.28 3.98 -1.90
CA GLY A 125 -0.36 3.92 -3.04
C GLY A 125 0.46 5.19 -3.17
N VAL A 126 1.58 5.26 -2.46
CA VAL A 126 2.48 6.43 -2.44
C VAL A 126 3.93 6.10 -2.80
N PRO A 127 4.19 5.18 -3.76
CA PRO A 127 5.56 4.89 -4.13
C PRO A 127 6.27 6.12 -4.69
N VAL A 128 7.58 6.14 -4.50
CA VAL A 128 8.47 7.19 -5.00
C VAL A 128 9.34 6.66 -6.15
N GLY A 129 9.87 7.54 -6.97
CA GLY A 129 10.78 7.18 -8.07
C GLY A 129 10.43 7.86 -9.38
N PHE A 130 11.15 7.49 -10.45
CA PHE A 130 11.07 8.16 -11.76
C PHE A 130 10.37 7.32 -12.82
N VAL A 131 10.33 5.99 -12.68
CA VAL A 131 9.81 5.08 -13.72
C VAL A 131 8.44 4.57 -13.33
N ASN A 132 7.43 4.85 -14.17
CA ASN A 132 6.04 4.37 -14.05
C ASN A 132 5.33 4.72 -12.73
N VAL A 133 5.83 5.68 -11.96
CA VAL A 133 5.27 6.02 -10.64
C VAL A 133 3.89 6.66 -10.76
N VAL A 134 3.74 7.66 -11.61
CA VAL A 134 2.46 8.36 -11.82
C VAL A 134 1.46 7.40 -12.47
N GLU A 135 1.87 6.70 -13.51
CA GLU A 135 1.04 5.75 -14.24
C GLU A 135 0.50 4.64 -13.34
N SER A 136 1.36 4.00 -12.53
CA SER A 136 0.93 2.95 -11.60
C SER A 136 -0.08 3.45 -10.56
N LYS A 137 0.05 4.69 -10.11
CA LYS A 137 -0.90 5.33 -9.19
C LYS A 137 -2.25 5.60 -9.86
N GLU A 138 -2.24 6.04 -11.12
CA GLU A 138 -3.48 6.28 -11.87
C GLU A 138 -4.20 4.98 -12.19
N VAL A 139 -3.49 3.94 -12.61
CA VAL A 139 -4.04 2.59 -12.83
C VAL A 139 -4.68 2.07 -11.54
N LEU A 140 -3.96 2.13 -10.43
CA LEU A 140 -4.52 1.72 -9.15
C LEU A 140 -5.75 2.54 -8.76
N PHE A 141 -5.70 3.85 -8.91
CA PHE A 141 -6.81 4.74 -8.51
C PHE A 141 -8.06 4.48 -9.33
N ALA A 142 -7.92 4.11 -10.60
CA ALA A 142 -9.03 3.71 -11.46
C ALA A 142 -9.61 2.33 -11.07
N ALA A 143 -8.75 1.38 -10.67
CA ALA A 143 -9.15 0.03 -10.32
C ALA A 143 -9.73 -0.08 -8.90
N CYS A 144 -9.32 0.80 -7.98
CA CYS A 144 -9.58 0.67 -6.55
C CYS A 144 -10.70 1.59 -6.07
N ALA A 145 -11.81 1.00 -5.57
CA ALA A 145 -12.90 1.76 -4.97
C ALA A 145 -12.52 2.44 -3.65
N VAL A 146 -11.51 1.91 -2.94
CA VAL A 146 -11.02 2.45 -1.66
C VAL A 146 -9.51 2.58 -1.72
N SER A 147 -9.02 3.77 -2.07
CA SER A 147 -7.61 4.05 -2.19
C SER A 147 -7.21 5.45 -1.73
N TYR A 148 -5.94 5.58 -1.43
CA TYR A 148 -5.26 6.83 -1.15
C TYR A 148 -3.96 6.86 -1.93
N THR A 149 -3.71 7.93 -2.67
CA THR A 149 -2.46 8.08 -3.42
C THR A 149 -2.02 9.55 -3.49
N HIS A 150 -0.74 9.74 -3.81
CA HIS A 150 -0.16 11.02 -4.16
C HIS A 150 0.36 10.94 -5.60
N LEU A 151 -0.17 11.76 -6.50
CA LEU A 151 0.12 11.63 -7.94
C LEU A 151 1.50 12.13 -8.35
N ARG A 152 2.08 13.04 -7.56
CA ARG A 152 3.42 13.56 -7.88
C ARG A 152 4.48 12.54 -7.47
N ALA A 153 5.41 12.25 -8.38
CA ALA A 153 6.65 11.58 -8.01
C ALA A 153 7.49 12.56 -7.19
N HIS A 154 7.99 12.15 -6.04
CA HIS A 154 9.01 12.92 -5.33
C HIS A 154 10.35 12.65 -5.99
N GLU A 155 10.99 13.73 -6.41
CA GLU A 155 12.40 13.74 -6.76
C GLU A 155 13.25 13.60 -5.50
#